data_5a2dffdc9b86a00a368704525e8edbfe
#
_entry.id   5a2dffdc9b86a00a368704525e8edbfe
#
_cell.length_a   1.000
_cell.length_b   1.000
_cell.length_c   1.000
_cell.angle_alpha   90.00
_cell.angle_beta   90.00
_cell.angle_gamma   90.00
#
_symmetry.space_group_name_H-M   'P 1'
#
loop_
_entity.id
_entity.type
_entity.pdbx_description
1 polymer ?
#
loop_
_entity_poly.entity_id
_entity_poly.type
_entity_poly.pdbx_seq_one_letter_code
_entity_poly.pdbx_strand_id
1 'polypeptide(L)'
;MKKFMKKNKLFIGSRASKLALIYANKVKNEISKHYNKEIIIKEINTIGDNKLDVRLSELGGKGLFSKNIESELLKKNIDLAVHALKDLPTFETEGLITNCFLKRNDSNEVMISNSNKYLNDLVPGSIVGTSSFRREFQLKRIRKDLNFKIIRGNVDTRIEKLKKGEYDAIILAKAGLSSLNLEKEITQEFSNNDLIPSAGQEQLQYSVEKMIFL
;
A
#
# COMPACT_ATOMS: atom_id res chain seq x y z
N MET A 1 4.72 -22.42 13.28
CA MET A 1 4.68 -21.87 14.66
C MET A 1 5.79 -22.37 15.56
N LYS A 2 6.01 -23.69 15.75
CA LYS A 2 7.05 -24.22 16.67
C LYS A 2 8.48 -23.69 16.44
N LYS A 3 8.91 -23.39 15.19
CA LYS A 3 10.27 -22.88 14.89
C LYS A 3 10.49 -21.45 15.41
N PHE A 4 9.47 -20.58 15.34
CA PHE A 4 9.55 -19.20 15.84
C PHE A 4 9.57 -19.14 17.38
N MET A 5 8.87 -20.05 18.05
CA MET A 5 8.81 -20.09 19.51
C MET A 5 10.17 -20.37 20.18
N LYS A 6 11.14 -20.95 19.45
CA LYS A 6 12.50 -21.22 19.94
C LYS A 6 13.48 -20.06 19.77
N LYS A 7 13.17 -19.06 18.94
CA LYS A 7 14.04 -17.89 18.74
C LYS A 7 13.92 -16.91 19.90
N ASN A 8 15.02 -16.28 20.29
CA ASN A 8 15.00 -15.22 21.31
C ASN A 8 14.54 -13.88 20.78
N LYS A 9 14.65 -13.67 19.45
CA LYS A 9 14.22 -12.47 18.75
C LYS A 9 13.49 -12.85 17.46
N LEU A 10 12.53 -12.04 17.04
CA LEU A 10 11.81 -12.15 15.78
C LEU A 10 12.06 -10.89 14.95
N PHE A 11 12.43 -11.05 13.68
CA PHE A 11 12.66 -9.95 12.77
C PHE A 11 11.54 -9.84 11.75
N ILE A 12 10.89 -8.67 11.72
CA ILE A 12 9.85 -8.31 10.74
C ILE A 12 10.46 -7.41 9.68
N GLY A 13 10.42 -7.82 8.41
CA GLY A 13 10.81 -6.96 7.28
C GLY A 13 9.65 -6.11 6.80
N SER A 14 9.90 -4.84 6.56
CA SER A 14 8.94 -3.87 6.03
C SER A 14 9.63 -2.83 5.15
N ARG A 15 8.88 -2.17 4.26
CA ARG A 15 9.33 -0.93 3.62
C ARG A 15 9.55 0.16 4.67
N ALA A 16 10.41 1.13 4.34
CA ALA A 16 10.74 2.26 5.21
C ALA A 16 9.68 3.38 5.21
N SER A 17 8.63 3.32 4.37
CA SER A 17 7.60 4.37 4.35
C SER A 17 6.78 4.40 5.64
N LYS A 18 6.35 5.60 6.07
CA LYS A 18 5.53 5.79 7.29
C LYS A 18 4.34 4.82 7.35
N LEU A 19 3.61 4.68 6.24
CA LEU A 19 2.46 3.78 6.16
C LEU A 19 2.86 2.31 6.33
N ALA A 20 3.95 1.88 5.69
CA ALA A 20 4.43 0.51 5.81
C ALA A 20 4.90 0.18 7.24
N LEU A 21 5.56 1.13 7.92
CA LEU A 21 5.96 0.97 9.32
C LEU A 21 4.76 0.90 10.27
N ILE A 22 3.69 1.66 10.01
CA ILE A 22 2.43 1.53 10.76
C ILE A 22 1.85 0.12 10.57
N TYR A 23 1.87 -0.42 9.35
CA TYR A 23 1.40 -1.77 9.07
C TYR A 23 2.27 -2.84 9.74
N ALA A 24 3.58 -2.68 9.69
CA ALA A 24 4.50 -3.58 10.39
C ALA A 24 4.29 -3.55 11.92
N ASN A 25 4.02 -2.38 12.50
CA ASN A 25 3.70 -2.26 13.91
C ASN A 25 2.34 -2.89 14.27
N LYS A 26 1.32 -2.81 13.40
CA LYS A 26 0.06 -3.54 13.61
C LYS A 26 0.29 -5.06 13.68
N VAL A 27 1.11 -5.60 12.75
CA VAL A 27 1.48 -7.03 12.77
C VAL A 27 2.30 -7.38 14.00
N LYS A 28 3.30 -6.56 14.36
CA LYS A 28 4.10 -6.72 15.59
C LYS A 28 3.21 -6.80 16.82
N ASN A 29 2.26 -5.88 16.97
CA ASN A 29 1.35 -5.84 18.12
C ASN A 29 0.46 -7.11 18.17
N GLU A 30 -0.01 -7.60 17.01
CA GLU A 30 -0.80 -8.82 16.98
C GLU A 30 0.02 -10.04 17.38
N ILE A 31 1.24 -10.16 16.89
CA ILE A 31 2.15 -11.25 17.24
C ILE A 31 2.53 -11.18 18.72
N SER A 32 2.75 -9.99 19.28
CA SER A 32 3.12 -9.79 20.69
C SER A 32 2.09 -10.31 21.69
N LYS A 33 0.84 -10.48 21.29
CA LYS A 33 -0.19 -11.13 22.13
C LYS A 33 0.11 -12.59 22.44
N HIS A 34 0.92 -13.24 21.61
CA HIS A 34 1.22 -14.67 21.67
C HIS A 34 2.72 -14.99 21.71
N TYR A 35 3.57 -13.97 21.69
CA TYR A 35 5.03 -14.10 21.63
C TYR A 35 5.70 -13.10 22.57
N ASN A 36 6.21 -13.59 23.68
CA ASN A 36 6.75 -12.79 24.80
C ASN A 36 8.22 -12.39 24.65
N LYS A 37 8.78 -12.46 23.43
CA LYS A 37 10.17 -12.12 23.18
C LYS A 37 10.28 -10.89 22.29
N GLU A 38 11.48 -10.38 22.16
CA GLU A 38 11.75 -9.18 21.40
C GLU A 38 11.34 -9.31 19.91
N ILE A 39 10.59 -8.36 19.39
CA ILE A 39 10.22 -8.25 17.98
C ILE A 39 10.82 -6.96 17.41
N ILE A 40 11.67 -7.11 16.41
CA ILE A 40 12.42 -6.03 15.78
C ILE A 40 11.90 -5.83 14.34
N ILE A 41 11.54 -4.59 13.97
CA ILE A 41 11.20 -4.24 12.60
C ILE A 41 12.49 -3.81 11.88
N LYS A 42 12.78 -4.43 10.73
CA LYS A 42 13.87 -4.07 9.82
C LYS A 42 13.29 -3.35 8.61
N GLU A 43 13.75 -2.13 8.41
CA GLU A 43 13.41 -1.31 7.24
C GLU A 43 14.21 -1.76 6.03
N ILE A 44 13.54 -2.01 4.91
CA ILE A 44 14.13 -2.50 3.68
C ILE A 44 13.70 -1.59 2.54
N ASN A 45 14.66 -0.98 1.86
CA ASN A 45 14.41 -0.16 0.68
C ASN A 45 14.01 -1.03 -0.50
N THR A 46 12.99 -0.60 -1.25
CA THR A 46 12.49 -1.32 -2.41
C THR A 46 12.71 -0.54 -3.71
N ILE A 47 12.73 -1.26 -4.83
CA ILE A 47 12.88 -0.66 -6.17
C ILE A 47 11.76 0.35 -6.45
N GLY A 48 10.54 0.04 -6.01
CA GLY A 48 9.38 0.91 -6.23
C GLY A 48 9.42 2.22 -5.46
N ASP A 49 10.19 2.29 -4.36
CA ASP A 49 10.37 3.53 -3.59
C ASP A 49 11.34 4.50 -4.26
N ASN A 50 12.29 3.99 -5.07
CA ASN A 50 13.36 4.78 -5.68
C ASN A 50 12.98 5.37 -7.06
N LYS A 51 11.94 4.84 -7.74
CA LYS A 51 11.55 5.29 -9.09
C LYS A 51 10.21 6.02 -9.06
N LEU A 52 10.26 7.36 -9.19
CA LEU A 52 9.10 8.24 -8.97
C LEU A 52 8.52 8.86 -10.24
N ASP A 53 9.16 8.70 -11.41
CA ASP A 53 8.80 9.47 -12.61
C ASP A 53 7.94 8.70 -13.62
N VAL A 54 7.74 7.39 -13.40
CA VAL A 54 7.01 6.51 -14.33
C VAL A 54 5.94 5.69 -13.60
N ARG A 55 4.97 5.17 -14.34
CA ARG A 55 3.97 4.26 -13.78
C ARG A 55 4.65 2.93 -13.38
N LEU A 56 4.18 2.32 -12.28
CA LEU A 56 4.71 1.02 -11.81
C LEU A 56 4.56 -0.09 -12.85
N SER A 57 3.50 -0.05 -13.66
CA SER A 57 3.27 -0.99 -14.76
C SER A 57 4.34 -0.94 -15.86
N GLU A 58 4.96 0.22 -16.05
CA GLU A 58 6.02 0.44 -17.06
C GLU A 58 7.40 -0.04 -16.58
N LEU A 59 7.56 -0.21 -15.26
CA LEU A 59 8.79 -0.71 -14.62
C LEU A 59 8.86 -2.23 -14.52
N GLY A 60 8.05 -2.98 -15.29
CA GLY A 60 7.98 -4.44 -15.19
C GLY A 60 6.95 -4.96 -14.18
N GLY A 61 6.16 -4.09 -13.61
CA GLY A 61 4.86 -4.28 -12.95
C GLY A 61 4.81 -5.12 -11.68
N LYS A 62 5.53 -6.22 -11.56
CA LYS A 62 5.33 -7.18 -10.47
C LYS A 62 6.50 -7.17 -9.47
N GLY A 63 6.14 -7.13 -8.19
CA GLY A 63 7.12 -7.31 -7.10
C GLY A 63 8.07 -6.11 -6.86
N LEU A 64 7.79 -4.92 -7.40
CA LEU A 64 8.63 -3.73 -7.20
C LEU A 64 8.74 -3.31 -5.72
N PHE A 65 7.74 -3.64 -4.93
CA PHE A 65 7.69 -3.37 -3.49
C PHE A 65 7.93 -4.60 -2.62
N SER A 66 7.97 -5.81 -3.19
CA SER A 66 8.11 -7.05 -2.42
C SER A 66 9.44 -7.76 -2.61
N LYS A 67 10.03 -7.76 -3.82
CA LYS A 67 11.21 -8.56 -4.16
C LYS A 67 12.39 -8.43 -3.18
N ASN A 68 12.73 -7.21 -2.78
CA ASN A 68 13.86 -6.99 -1.86
C ASN A 68 13.55 -7.59 -0.48
N ILE A 69 12.31 -7.42 0.01
CA ILE A 69 11.88 -7.94 1.31
C ILE A 69 11.80 -9.46 1.27
N GLU A 70 11.23 -10.03 0.20
CA GLU A 70 11.16 -11.48 -0.02
C GLU A 70 12.56 -12.11 -0.12
N SER A 71 13.52 -11.42 -0.77
CA SER A 71 14.92 -11.85 -0.82
C SER A 71 15.54 -11.92 0.58
N GLU A 72 15.28 -10.94 1.44
CA GLU A 72 15.76 -10.96 2.83
C GLU A 72 15.11 -12.07 3.66
N LEU A 73 13.85 -12.41 3.35
CA LEU A 73 13.15 -13.52 3.96
C LEU A 73 13.75 -14.87 3.54
N LEU A 74 14.02 -15.07 2.24
CA LEU A 74 14.67 -16.28 1.71
C LEU A 74 16.10 -16.45 2.23
N LYS A 75 16.83 -15.35 2.43
CA LYS A 75 18.17 -15.35 3.06
C LYS A 75 18.14 -15.57 4.58
N LYS A 76 16.95 -15.64 5.19
CA LYS A 76 16.73 -15.77 6.63
C LYS A 76 17.25 -14.60 7.48
N ASN A 77 17.44 -13.44 6.86
CA ASN A 77 17.81 -12.18 7.52
C ASN A 77 16.64 -11.55 8.28
N ILE A 78 15.40 -11.92 7.88
CA ILE A 78 14.14 -11.63 8.56
C ILE A 78 13.32 -12.92 8.70
N ASP A 79 12.35 -12.93 9.58
CA ASP A 79 11.53 -14.11 9.88
C ASP A 79 10.15 -14.04 9.22
N LEU A 80 9.66 -12.84 9.01
CA LEU A 80 8.42 -12.57 8.28
C LEU A 80 8.50 -11.22 7.56
N ALA A 81 7.74 -11.09 6.48
CA ALA A 81 7.65 -9.89 5.66
C ALA A 81 6.21 -9.35 5.67
N VAL A 82 6.03 -8.05 5.93
CA VAL A 82 4.71 -7.41 5.95
C VAL A 82 4.47 -6.67 4.65
N HIS A 83 3.31 -6.94 4.03
CA HIS A 83 2.90 -6.35 2.76
C HIS A 83 1.43 -5.92 2.78
N ALA A 84 1.10 -4.92 1.95
CA ALA A 84 -0.27 -4.74 1.48
C ALA A 84 -0.53 -5.73 0.33
N LEU A 85 -1.58 -6.54 0.42
CA LEU A 85 -1.87 -7.61 -0.55
C LEU A 85 -1.92 -7.10 -1.99
N LYS A 86 -2.46 -5.91 -2.21
CA LYS A 86 -2.55 -5.29 -3.55
C LYS A 86 -1.19 -5.05 -4.23
N ASP A 87 -0.10 -4.99 -3.47
CA ASP A 87 1.25 -4.71 -3.96
C ASP A 87 2.04 -5.99 -4.27
N LEU A 88 1.50 -7.15 -3.90
CA LEU A 88 2.11 -8.45 -4.18
C LEU A 88 1.76 -8.98 -5.56
N PRO A 89 2.64 -9.78 -6.16
CA PRO A 89 2.33 -10.51 -7.37
C PRO A 89 1.24 -11.56 -7.10
N THR A 90 0.50 -11.95 -8.16
CA THR A 90 -0.58 -12.94 -8.09
C THR A 90 -0.06 -14.35 -7.76
N PHE A 91 1.18 -14.63 -8.13
CA PHE A 91 1.84 -15.90 -7.83
C PHE A 91 2.81 -15.70 -6.67
N GLU A 92 2.80 -16.62 -5.73
CA GLU A 92 3.75 -16.63 -4.62
C GLU A 92 5.18 -16.83 -5.13
N THR A 93 6.13 -16.20 -4.47
CA THR A 93 7.55 -16.46 -4.69
C THR A 93 7.88 -17.87 -4.18
N GLU A 94 8.60 -18.64 -4.98
CA GLU A 94 9.02 -20.00 -4.61
C GLU A 94 9.75 -19.99 -3.25
N GLY A 95 9.37 -20.94 -2.39
CA GLY A 95 9.91 -21.02 -1.02
C GLY A 95 9.23 -20.14 0.01
N LEU A 96 8.28 -19.29 -0.37
CA LEU A 96 7.49 -18.46 0.54
C LEU A 96 6.03 -18.90 0.60
N ILE A 97 5.36 -18.55 1.69
CA ILE A 97 3.92 -18.70 1.89
C ILE A 97 3.32 -17.36 2.34
N THR A 98 2.21 -16.99 1.72
CA THR A 98 1.46 -15.75 1.96
C THR A 98 0.02 -16.07 2.39
N ASN A 99 -0.16 -16.73 3.51
CA ASN A 99 -1.47 -17.20 3.99
C ASN A 99 -1.90 -16.61 5.35
N CYS A 100 -1.17 -15.64 5.85
CA CYS A 100 -1.49 -14.99 7.12
C CYS A 100 -2.00 -13.58 6.88
N PHE A 101 -3.25 -13.29 7.30
CA PHE A 101 -3.93 -12.03 7.06
C PHE A 101 -4.40 -11.41 8.36
N LEU A 102 -4.29 -10.09 8.48
CA LEU A 102 -4.98 -9.32 9.51
C LEU A 102 -6.43 -9.04 9.06
N LYS A 103 -7.26 -8.59 10.00
CA LYS A 103 -8.59 -8.10 9.66
C LYS A 103 -8.49 -7.00 8.60
N ARG A 104 -9.28 -7.12 7.53
CA ARG A 104 -9.30 -6.15 6.44
C ARG A 104 -9.84 -4.80 6.93
N ASN A 105 -9.20 -3.72 6.50
CA ASN A 105 -9.69 -2.37 6.69
C ASN A 105 -10.70 -1.99 5.60
N ASP A 106 -11.21 -0.74 5.66
CA ASP A 106 -12.06 -0.17 4.64
C ASP A 106 -11.33 -0.08 3.29
N SER A 107 -11.91 -0.66 2.25
CA SER A 107 -11.30 -0.75 0.92
C SER A 107 -11.66 0.42 0.00
N ASN A 108 -12.47 1.39 0.46
CA ASN A 108 -12.95 2.49 -0.36
C ASN A 108 -11.82 3.36 -0.89
N GLU A 109 -12.08 3.94 -2.05
CA GLU A 109 -11.26 4.99 -2.63
C GLU A 109 -11.77 6.34 -2.17
N VAL A 110 -10.86 7.32 -2.08
CA VAL A 110 -11.21 8.69 -1.70
C VAL A 110 -10.54 9.69 -2.60
N MET A 111 -11.13 10.87 -2.68
CA MET A 111 -10.58 12.04 -3.35
C MET A 111 -10.25 13.12 -2.33
N ILE A 112 -9.12 13.76 -2.53
CA ILE A 112 -8.74 15.02 -1.90
C ILE A 112 -8.68 16.08 -2.99
N SER A 113 -9.32 17.22 -2.77
CA SER A 113 -9.38 18.33 -3.71
C SER A 113 -8.96 19.64 -3.05
N ASN A 114 -8.11 20.45 -3.69
CA ASN A 114 -7.71 21.76 -3.20
C ASN A 114 -8.88 22.74 -3.03
N SER A 115 -9.88 22.64 -3.91
CA SER A 115 -11.07 23.49 -3.88
C SER A 115 -12.18 22.97 -2.96
N ASN A 116 -11.95 21.86 -2.26
CA ASN A 116 -12.95 21.14 -1.46
C ASN A 116 -14.23 20.78 -2.26
N LYS A 117 -14.09 20.61 -3.58
CA LYS A 117 -15.19 20.24 -4.50
C LYS A 117 -15.23 18.73 -4.70
N TYR A 118 -16.42 18.19 -4.85
CA TYR A 118 -16.63 16.79 -5.23
C TYR A 118 -16.27 16.56 -6.70
N LEU A 119 -16.11 15.32 -7.11
CA LEU A 119 -15.73 14.95 -8.48
C LEU A 119 -16.64 15.62 -9.54
N ASN A 120 -17.94 15.64 -9.28
CA ASN A 120 -18.91 16.20 -10.21
C ASN A 120 -18.84 17.74 -10.31
N ASP A 121 -18.29 18.40 -9.30
CA ASP A 121 -18.19 19.86 -9.20
C ASP A 121 -16.83 20.39 -9.65
N LEU A 122 -15.88 19.50 -9.99
CA LEU A 122 -14.61 19.90 -10.55
C LEU A 122 -14.81 20.61 -11.90
N VAL A 123 -14.06 21.68 -12.12
CA VAL A 123 -14.12 22.43 -13.39
C VAL A 123 -13.66 21.54 -14.55
N PRO A 124 -14.31 21.61 -15.73
CA PRO A 124 -13.81 20.92 -16.92
C PRO A 124 -12.33 21.22 -17.18
N GLY A 125 -11.55 20.20 -17.49
CA GLY A 125 -10.11 20.32 -17.68
C GLY A 125 -9.27 20.20 -16.39
N SER A 126 -9.89 20.11 -15.20
CA SER A 126 -9.16 19.93 -13.94
C SER A 126 -8.24 18.71 -13.98
N ILE A 127 -7.07 18.85 -13.35
CA ILE A 127 -6.01 17.84 -13.32
C ILE A 127 -6.20 16.93 -12.11
N VAL A 128 -6.50 15.66 -12.35
CA VAL A 128 -6.65 14.63 -11.31
C VAL A 128 -5.41 13.74 -11.25
N GLY A 129 -4.73 13.73 -10.10
CA GLY A 129 -3.52 12.95 -9.88
C GLY A 129 -3.82 11.49 -9.56
N THR A 130 -3.41 10.58 -10.44
CA THR A 130 -3.39 9.13 -10.17
C THR A 130 -2.37 8.42 -11.05
N SER A 131 -1.65 7.44 -10.50
CA SER A 131 -0.79 6.52 -11.29
C SER A 131 -1.48 5.18 -11.58
N SER A 132 -2.74 5.03 -11.16
CA SER A 132 -3.50 3.79 -11.33
C SER A 132 -4.37 3.88 -12.58
N PHE A 133 -4.07 3.05 -13.59
CA PHE A 133 -4.94 2.90 -14.77
C PHE A 133 -6.37 2.51 -14.40
N ARG A 134 -6.56 1.67 -13.37
CA ARG A 134 -7.86 1.27 -12.88
C ARG A 134 -8.69 2.47 -12.42
N ARG A 135 -8.10 3.38 -11.62
CA ARG A 135 -8.76 4.60 -11.15
C ARG A 135 -9.03 5.55 -12.31
N GLU A 136 -8.02 5.82 -13.13
CA GLU A 136 -8.13 6.70 -14.28
C GLU A 136 -9.23 6.26 -15.25
N PHE A 137 -9.26 4.96 -15.61
CA PHE A 137 -10.26 4.42 -16.52
C PHE A 137 -11.68 4.57 -15.99
N GLN A 138 -11.91 4.23 -14.71
CA GLN A 138 -13.24 4.33 -14.10
C GLN A 138 -13.70 5.79 -13.99
N LEU A 139 -12.81 6.69 -13.55
CA LEU A 139 -13.15 8.11 -13.43
C LEU A 139 -13.39 8.78 -14.78
N LYS A 140 -12.65 8.42 -15.83
CA LYS A 140 -12.90 8.88 -17.19
C LYS A 140 -14.27 8.46 -17.74
N ARG A 141 -14.85 7.37 -17.25
CA ARG A 141 -16.22 6.99 -17.61
C ARG A 141 -17.27 7.92 -16.99
N ILE A 142 -16.98 8.47 -15.82
CA ILE A 142 -17.87 9.39 -15.09
C ILE A 142 -17.67 10.83 -15.60
N ARG A 143 -16.42 11.27 -15.75
CA ARG A 143 -16.03 12.64 -16.11
C ARG A 143 -14.96 12.60 -17.22
N LYS A 144 -15.42 12.60 -18.49
CA LYS A 144 -14.57 12.55 -19.68
C LYS A 144 -13.77 13.83 -19.91
N ASP A 145 -14.22 14.92 -19.34
CA ASP A 145 -13.69 16.27 -19.46
C ASP A 145 -12.52 16.56 -18.50
N LEU A 146 -12.17 15.63 -17.61
CA LEU A 146 -11.04 15.79 -16.69
C LEU A 146 -9.74 15.28 -17.30
N ASN A 147 -8.64 15.92 -16.92
CA ASN A 147 -7.29 15.52 -17.28
C ASN A 147 -6.68 14.65 -16.18
N PHE A 148 -5.99 13.57 -16.54
CA PHE A 148 -5.33 12.68 -15.58
C PHE A 148 -3.82 12.76 -15.75
N LYS A 149 -3.13 13.02 -14.62
CA LYS A 149 -1.67 13.11 -14.56
C LYS A 149 -1.11 12.13 -13.57
N ILE A 150 0.04 11.52 -13.89
CA ILE A 150 0.74 10.62 -12.99
C ILE A 150 1.15 11.37 -11.71
N ILE A 151 0.83 10.78 -10.56
CA ILE A 151 1.30 11.24 -9.26
C ILE A 151 1.97 10.09 -8.50
N ARG A 152 3.22 10.31 -8.08
CA ARG A 152 4.04 9.34 -7.36
C ARG A 152 4.52 9.92 -6.03
N GLY A 153 5.04 9.05 -5.19
CA GLY A 153 5.48 9.34 -3.84
C GLY A 153 4.58 8.69 -2.80
N ASN A 154 4.95 8.82 -1.54
CA ASN A 154 4.14 8.39 -0.40
C ASN A 154 2.88 9.26 -0.28
N VAL A 155 1.96 8.90 0.62
CA VAL A 155 0.68 9.62 0.79
C VAL A 155 0.91 11.09 1.13
N ASP A 156 1.78 11.38 2.08
CA ASP A 156 2.18 12.73 2.49
C ASP A 156 2.74 13.55 1.30
N THR A 157 3.69 13.00 0.57
CA THR A 157 4.27 13.65 -0.62
C THR A 157 3.22 13.99 -1.68
N ARG A 158 2.21 13.11 -1.88
CA ARG A 158 1.14 13.38 -2.85
C ARG A 158 0.21 14.49 -2.38
N ILE A 159 -0.10 14.55 -1.08
CA ILE A 159 -0.88 15.63 -0.48
C ILE A 159 -0.11 16.96 -0.58
N GLU A 160 1.20 16.95 -0.36
CA GLU A 160 2.04 18.15 -0.54
C GLU A 160 2.02 18.65 -1.99
N LYS A 161 2.13 17.76 -2.98
CA LYS A 161 2.02 18.13 -4.40
C LYS A 161 0.66 18.71 -4.75
N LEU A 162 -0.42 18.14 -4.18
CA LEU A 162 -1.75 18.71 -4.32
C LEU A 162 -1.81 20.13 -3.73
N LYS A 163 -1.35 20.32 -2.48
CA LYS A 163 -1.33 21.62 -1.80
C LYS A 163 -0.46 22.67 -2.52
N LYS A 164 0.56 22.24 -3.27
CA LYS A 164 1.36 23.10 -4.16
C LYS A 164 0.66 23.49 -5.47
N GLY A 165 -0.54 22.97 -5.73
CA GLY A 165 -1.30 23.26 -6.95
C GLY A 165 -0.84 22.51 -8.20
N GLU A 166 0.00 21.45 -8.06
CA GLU A 166 0.40 20.62 -9.19
C GLU A 166 -0.77 19.78 -9.74
N TYR A 167 -1.82 19.64 -8.95
CA TYR A 167 -3.07 18.90 -9.22
C TYR A 167 -4.25 19.65 -8.60
N ASP A 168 -5.44 19.53 -9.18
CA ASP A 168 -6.69 20.03 -8.60
C ASP A 168 -7.29 19.03 -7.62
N ALA A 169 -7.11 17.75 -7.88
CA ALA A 169 -7.52 16.65 -7.00
C ALA A 169 -6.58 15.44 -7.12
N ILE A 170 -6.57 14.58 -6.10
CA ILE A 170 -5.84 13.30 -6.12
C ILE A 170 -6.71 12.16 -5.60
N ILE A 171 -6.48 10.93 -6.09
CA ILE A 171 -7.21 9.75 -5.66
C ILE A 171 -6.30 8.83 -4.83
N LEU A 172 -6.75 8.51 -3.63
CA LEU A 172 -6.04 7.67 -2.68
C LEU A 172 -6.93 6.54 -2.13
N ALA A 173 -6.34 5.55 -1.47
CA ALA A 173 -7.09 4.56 -0.68
C ALA A 173 -7.41 5.14 0.70
N LYS A 174 -8.66 5.05 1.15
CA LYS A 174 -9.15 5.58 2.44
C LYS A 174 -8.31 5.11 3.62
N ALA A 175 -8.07 3.81 3.73
CA ALA A 175 -7.35 3.27 4.87
C ALA A 175 -5.86 3.68 4.94
N GLY A 176 -5.27 4.11 3.82
CA GLY A 176 -3.95 4.75 3.84
C GLY A 176 -3.98 6.08 4.60
N LEU A 177 -5.02 6.89 4.37
CA LEU A 177 -5.24 8.15 5.10
C LEU A 177 -5.59 7.89 6.55
N SER A 178 -6.52 6.96 6.82
CA SER A 178 -6.92 6.60 8.19
C SER A 178 -5.74 6.09 9.02
N SER A 179 -4.87 5.26 8.42
CA SER A 179 -3.68 4.78 9.12
C SER A 179 -2.68 5.89 9.46
N LEU A 180 -2.70 7.00 8.71
CA LEU A 180 -1.86 8.18 8.93
C LEU A 180 -2.56 9.30 9.72
N ASN A 181 -3.80 9.09 10.17
CA ASN A 181 -4.66 10.10 10.82
C ASN A 181 -4.89 11.35 9.96
N LEU A 182 -5.10 11.12 8.65
CA LEU A 182 -5.29 12.16 7.63
C LEU A 182 -6.72 12.17 7.05
N GLU A 183 -7.71 11.59 7.74
CA GLU A 183 -9.10 11.53 7.28
C GLU A 183 -9.71 12.92 7.04
N LYS A 184 -9.23 13.92 7.78
CA LYS A 184 -9.69 15.31 7.62
C LYS A 184 -9.36 15.93 6.27
N GLU A 185 -8.41 15.37 5.54
CA GLU A 185 -8.04 15.80 4.19
C GLU A 185 -9.03 15.26 3.13
N ILE A 186 -9.89 14.30 3.48
CA ILE A 186 -10.80 13.65 2.54
C ILE A 186 -11.93 14.63 2.16
N THR A 187 -12.02 14.93 0.85
CA THR A 187 -13.11 15.72 0.30
C THR A 187 -14.30 14.84 -0.09
N GLN A 188 -14.03 13.68 -0.69
CA GLN A 188 -15.08 12.75 -1.15
C GLN A 188 -14.64 11.31 -0.94
N GLU A 189 -15.58 10.49 -0.46
CA GLU A 189 -15.46 9.04 -0.43
C GLU A 189 -16.28 8.44 -1.56
N PHE A 190 -15.72 7.44 -2.26
CA PHE A 190 -16.41 6.71 -3.30
C PHE A 190 -16.92 5.38 -2.75
N SER A 191 -18.17 5.04 -3.06
CA SER A 191 -18.66 3.68 -2.83
C SER A 191 -17.95 2.71 -3.78
N ASN A 192 -17.97 1.42 -3.44
CA ASN A 192 -17.43 0.38 -4.33
C ASN A 192 -18.19 0.25 -5.65
N ASN A 193 -19.41 0.80 -5.75
CA ASN A 193 -20.17 0.87 -6.99
C ASN A 193 -19.69 2.00 -7.89
N ASP A 194 -19.20 3.10 -7.32
CA ASP A 194 -18.71 4.26 -8.06
C ASP A 194 -17.27 4.06 -8.52
N LEU A 195 -16.44 3.52 -7.65
CA LEU A 195 -15.03 3.31 -7.92
C LEU A 195 -14.53 1.99 -7.31
N ILE A 196 -14.53 0.94 -8.13
CA ILE A 196 -14.12 -0.40 -7.71
C ILE A 196 -12.65 -0.39 -7.25
N PRO A 197 -12.36 -0.81 -6.01
CA PRO A 197 -11.01 -0.82 -5.47
C PRO A 197 -10.11 -1.88 -6.14
N SER A 198 -8.82 -1.83 -5.85
CA SER A 198 -7.89 -2.88 -6.26
C SER A 198 -8.20 -4.20 -5.56
N ALA A 199 -8.01 -5.32 -6.23
CA ALA A 199 -8.04 -6.62 -5.58
C ALA A 199 -7.05 -6.63 -4.41
N GLY A 200 -7.46 -7.16 -3.27
CA GLY A 200 -6.65 -7.16 -2.05
C GLY A 200 -6.39 -5.77 -1.43
N GLN A 201 -7.10 -4.72 -1.88
CA GLN A 201 -6.95 -3.40 -1.25
C GLN A 201 -7.30 -3.47 0.23
N GLU A 202 -6.42 -2.88 1.07
CA GLU A 202 -6.53 -2.81 2.52
C GLU A 202 -6.54 -4.16 3.26
N GLN A 203 -6.17 -5.22 2.57
CA GLN A 203 -5.81 -6.48 3.19
C GLN A 203 -4.31 -6.45 3.53
N LEU A 204 -3.98 -6.42 4.81
CA LEU A 204 -2.60 -6.61 5.27
C LEU A 204 -2.33 -8.09 5.40
N GLN A 205 -1.17 -8.51 4.92
CA GLN A 205 -0.71 -9.87 5.05
C GLN A 205 0.77 -9.91 5.41
N TYR A 206 1.20 -11.05 5.90
CA TYR A 206 2.62 -11.32 6.08
C TYR A 206 3.00 -12.66 5.49
N SER A 207 4.18 -12.68 4.88
CA SER A 207 4.78 -13.85 4.26
C SER A 207 5.80 -14.45 5.19
N VAL A 208 5.91 -15.75 5.18
CA VAL A 208 6.92 -16.54 5.91
C VAL A 208 7.59 -17.54 4.98
N GLU A 209 8.78 -18.02 5.35
CA GLU A 209 9.44 -19.11 4.63
C GLU A 209 8.56 -20.39 4.68
N LYS A 210 8.38 -21.03 3.54
CA LYS A 210 7.67 -22.31 3.46
C LYS A 210 8.46 -23.37 4.23
N MET A 211 7.88 -23.91 5.30
CA MET A 211 8.46 -25.05 5.99
C MET A 211 8.08 -26.32 5.22
N ILE A 212 9.07 -26.99 4.64
CA ILE A 212 8.92 -28.36 4.16
C ILE A 212 9.11 -29.26 5.40
N PHE A 213 8.06 -29.92 5.83
CA PHE A 213 8.17 -31.02 6.78
C PHE A 213 8.64 -32.25 5.99
N LEU A 214 9.90 -32.63 6.15
CA LEU A 214 10.42 -33.93 5.77
C LEU A 214 9.99 -34.98 6.78
#